data_9813601d14e6176e818fc2c3a0269179
#
_entry.id   9813601d14e6176e818fc2c3a0269179
#
_cell.length_a   1.000
_cell.length_b   1.000
_cell.length_c   1.000
_cell.angle_alpha   90.00
_cell.angle_beta   90.00
_cell.angle_gamma   90.00
#
_symmetry.space_group_name_H-M   'P 1'
#
loop_
_entity.id
_entity.type
_entity.pdbx_description
1 polymer ?
#
loop_
_entity_poly.entity_id
_entity_poly.type
_entity_poly.pdbx_seq_one_letter_code
_entity_poly.pdbx_strand_id
1 'polypeptide(L)'
;FWGSWCAPCRKDNPYLVKLHEEFNGRAFKDAKTFHIVSVALEMKPERWKAAIAKDGLKWPYHHADFKRMDSDIARLYGVREIPTKYLITPDGYIAGVNMSYEDLRKFLNERLAS
;
A
#
# COMPACT_ATOMS: atom_id res chain seq x y z
N PHE A 1 -2.14 -1.52 -4.48
CA PHE A 1 -3.38 -1.73 -5.24
C PHE A 1 -4.16 -2.88 -4.64
N TRP A 2 -5.42 -2.63 -4.31
CA TRP A 2 -6.29 -3.58 -3.63
C TRP A 2 -7.76 -3.32 -3.97
N GLY A 3 -8.65 -4.08 -3.36
CA GLY A 3 -10.09 -3.87 -3.47
C GLY A 3 -10.81 -4.45 -2.26
N SER A 4 -11.90 -3.83 -1.84
CA SER A 4 -12.69 -4.31 -0.70
C SER A 4 -13.28 -5.70 -0.95
N TRP A 5 -13.48 -6.04 -2.21
CA TRP A 5 -14.02 -7.31 -2.70
C TRP A 5 -12.94 -8.40 -2.86
N CYS A 6 -11.69 -8.05 -2.68
CA CYS A 6 -10.55 -8.92 -2.96
C CYS A 6 -10.12 -9.63 -1.68
N ALA A 7 -10.44 -10.91 -1.52
CA ALA A 7 -10.11 -11.69 -0.33
C ALA A 7 -8.59 -11.77 -0.07
N PRO A 8 -7.73 -12.06 -1.08
CA PRO A 8 -6.28 -12.05 -0.84
C PRO A 8 -5.75 -10.68 -0.40
N CYS A 9 -6.32 -9.58 -0.93
CA CYS A 9 -5.96 -8.22 -0.52
C CYS A 9 -6.29 -8.02 0.96
N ARG A 10 -7.48 -8.45 1.38
CA ARG A 10 -7.93 -8.31 2.76
C ARG A 10 -7.08 -9.13 3.73
N LYS A 11 -6.56 -10.27 3.29
CA LYS A 11 -5.62 -11.10 4.07
C LYS A 11 -4.24 -10.44 4.18
N ASP A 12 -3.85 -9.67 3.19
CA ASP A 12 -2.57 -8.96 3.15
C ASP A 12 -2.58 -7.70 4.05
N ASN A 13 -3.73 -7.07 4.20
CA ASN A 13 -3.87 -5.81 4.91
C ASN A 13 -3.34 -5.83 6.36
N PRO A 14 -3.53 -6.88 7.18
CA PRO A 14 -2.95 -6.91 8.52
C PRO A 14 -1.43 -6.76 8.55
N TYR A 15 -0.73 -7.27 7.55
CA TYR A 15 0.73 -7.12 7.44
C TYR A 15 1.11 -5.67 7.11
N LEU A 16 0.33 -5.01 6.26
CA LEU A 16 0.52 -3.59 5.97
C LEU A 16 0.27 -2.72 7.20
N VAL A 17 -0.73 -3.07 8.00
CA VAL A 17 -1.01 -2.39 9.27
C VAL A 17 0.17 -2.51 10.22
N LYS A 18 0.75 -3.70 10.36
CA LYS A 18 1.93 -3.93 11.19
C LYS A 18 3.12 -3.12 10.70
N LEU A 19 3.33 -3.09 9.39
CA LEU A 19 4.41 -2.33 8.78
C LEU A 19 4.26 -0.83 9.06
N HIS A 20 3.05 -0.33 8.91
CA HIS A 20 2.73 1.07 9.22
C HIS A 20 2.98 1.40 10.69
N GLU A 21 2.53 0.54 11.61
CA GLU A 21 2.73 0.75 13.05
C GLU A 21 4.21 0.77 13.42
N GLU A 22 5.01 -0.08 12.79
CA GLU A 22 6.45 -0.17 13.10
C GLU A 22 7.24 1.01 12.55
N PHE A 23 6.91 1.50 11.37
CA PHE A 23 7.76 2.48 10.67
C PHE A 23 7.17 3.88 10.54
N ASN A 24 5.89 4.06 10.87
CA ASN A 24 5.27 5.39 10.77
C ASN A 24 5.98 6.39 11.69
N GLY A 25 6.33 7.53 11.14
CA GLY A 25 7.00 8.59 11.90
C GLY A 25 8.48 8.36 12.18
N ARG A 26 9.04 7.23 11.73
CA ARG A 26 10.48 6.95 11.88
C ARG A 26 11.26 7.63 10.75
N ALA A 27 12.46 8.09 11.09
CA ALA A 27 13.37 8.69 10.10
C ALA A 27 14.26 7.64 9.45
N PHE A 28 14.58 7.86 8.18
CA PHE A 28 15.43 6.97 7.40
C PHE A 28 16.68 7.72 6.94
N LYS A 29 17.72 6.98 6.55
CA LYS A 29 18.98 7.58 6.10
C LYS A 29 18.80 8.45 4.84
N ASP A 30 17.85 8.08 3.98
CA ASP A 30 17.61 8.74 2.70
C ASP A 30 16.19 9.30 2.56
N ALA A 31 15.39 9.25 3.63
CA ALA A 31 14.01 9.74 3.60
C ALA A 31 13.58 10.22 4.99
N LYS A 32 12.67 11.17 5.03
CA LYS A 32 12.15 11.72 6.29
C LYS A 32 11.22 10.76 7.01
N THR A 33 10.47 9.97 6.26
CA THR A 33 9.49 9.05 6.84
C THR A 33 9.06 8.01 5.80
N PHE A 34 8.23 7.09 6.26
CA PHE A 34 7.63 6.04 5.45
C PHE A 34 6.12 6.27 5.36
N HIS A 35 5.60 6.18 4.15
CA HIS A 35 4.16 6.28 3.90
C HIS A 35 3.65 5.06 3.15
N ILE A 36 2.41 4.68 3.44
CA ILE A 36 1.67 3.74 2.62
C ILE A 36 0.61 4.54 1.85
N VAL A 37 0.52 4.29 0.56
CA VAL A 37 -0.53 4.83 -0.31
C VAL A 37 -1.32 3.66 -0.84
N SER A 38 -2.60 3.62 -0.55
CA SER A 38 -3.49 2.55 -1.01
C SER A 38 -4.33 3.04 -2.18
N VAL A 39 -4.28 2.31 -3.27
CA VAL A 39 -5.12 2.57 -4.46
C VAL A 39 -6.11 1.43 -4.57
N ALA A 40 -7.39 1.74 -4.41
CA ALA A 40 -8.46 0.76 -4.42
C ALA A 40 -9.17 0.72 -5.78
N LEU A 41 -9.36 -0.48 -6.29
CA LEU A 41 -10.07 -0.74 -7.53
C LEU A 41 -11.51 -1.12 -7.18
N GLU A 42 -12.34 -0.09 -7.00
CA GLU A 42 -13.68 -0.19 -6.43
C GLU A 42 -14.78 0.20 -7.41
N MET A 43 -16.01 -0.15 -7.05
CA MET A 43 -17.21 0.36 -7.74
C MET A 43 -18.04 1.28 -6.86
N LYS A 44 -18.11 1.01 -5.55
CA LYS A 44 -18.98 1.75 -4.63
C LYS A 44 -18.21 2.33 -3.45
N PRO A 45 -18.39 3.64 -3.18
CA PRO A 45 -17.69 4.29 -2.05
C PRO A 45 -17.97 3.66 -0.69
N GLU A 46 -19.19 3.18 -0.45
CA GLU A 46 -19.60 2.63 0.84
C GLU A 46 -18.79 1.40 1.23
N ARG A 47 -18.59 0.48 0.30
CA ARG A 47 -17.83 -0.75 0.53
C ARG A 47 -16.35 -0.46 0.76
N TRP A 48 -15.81 0.49 0.03
CA TRP A 48 -14.43 0.94 0.17
C TRP A 48 -14.19 1.53 1.56
N LYS A 49 -15.02 2.46 1.98
CA LYS A 49 -14.91 3.11 3.29
C LYS A 49 -15.08 2.11 4.43
N ALA A 50 -16.05 1.20 4.30
CA ALA A 50 -16.29 0.17 5.31
C ALA A 50 -15.08 -0.78 5.45
N ALA A 51 -14.45 -1.16 4.34
CA ALA A 51 -13.27 -2.02 4.35
C ALA A 51 -12.07 -1.32 4.98
N ILE A 52 -11.83 -0.05 4.67
CA ILE A 52 -10.75 0.74 5.29
C ILE A 52 -10.92 0.75 6.81
N ALA A 53 -12.13 1.01 7.29
CA ALA A 53 -12.43 1.05 8.72
C ALA A 53 -12.28 -0.33 9.36
N LYS A 54 -12.84 -1.36 8.75
CA LYS A 54 -12.82 -2.73 9.29
C LYS A 54 -11.42 -3.29 9.37
N ASP A 55 -10.60 -3.07 8.36
CA ASP A 55 -9.24 -3.58 8.32
C ASP A 55 -8.24 -2.69 9.06
N GLY A 56 -8.69 -1.53 9.56
CA GLY A 56 -7.85 -0.63 10.34
C GLY A 56 -6.73 0.01 9.55
N LEU A 57 -6.99 0.40 8.30
CA LEU A 57 -6.00 1.02 7.42
C LEU A 57 -5.89 2.51 7.77
N LYS A 58 -5.07 2.81 8.77
CA LYS A 58 -5.04 4.13 9.44
C LYS A 58 -4.27 5.22 8.70
N TRP A 59 -3.51 4.89 7.66
CA TRP A 59 -2.80 5.93 6.89
C TRP A 59 -3.81 6.77 6.10
N PRO A 60 -3.46 8.06 5.84
CA PRO A 60 -4.43 8.98 5.22
C PRO A 60 -4.50 8.91 3.70
N TYR A 61 -3.56 8.21 3.06
CA TYR A 61 -3.40 8.22 1.61
C TYR A 61 -4.18 7.08 0.96
N HIS A 62 -5.47 7.32 0.73
CA HIS A 62 -6.38 6.36 0.09
C HIS A 62 -6.97 6.99 -1.17
N HIS A 63 -6.85 6.28 -2.30
CA HIS A 63 -7.36 6.73 -3.57
C HIS A 63 -8.26 5.66 -4.19
N ALA A 64 -9.38 6.07 -4.75
CA ALA A 64 -10.26 5.23 -5.56
C ALA A 64 -10.96 6.10 -6.59
N ASP A 65 -10.95 5.68 -7.86
CA ASP A 65 -11.64 6.37 -8.93
C ASP A 65 -12.93 5.68 -9.38
N PHE A 66 -13.27 4.56 -8.72
CA PHE A 66 -14.50 3.78 -8.92
C PHE A 66 -14.69 3.26 -10.34
N LYS A 67 -13.59 3.02 -11.03
CA LYS A 67 -13.57 2.42 -12.38
C LYS A 67 -13.07 0.97 -12.37
N ARG A 68 -12.86 0.37 -11.19
CA ARG A 68 -12.29 -0.97 -11.01
C ARG A 68 -10.98 -1.11 -11.81
N MET A 69 -10.87 -2.18 -12.62
CA MET A 69 -9.66 -2.44 -13.40
C MET A 69 -9.45 -1.45 -14.56
N ASP A 70 -10.42 -0.61 -14.87
CA ASP A 70 -10.29 0.47 -15.86
C ASP A 70 -9.70 1.74 -15.26
N SER A 71 -9.25 1.70 -14.01
CA SER A 71 -8.57 2.79 -13.34
C SER A 71 -7.34 3.25 -14.13
N ASP A 72 -7.23 4.57 -14.37
CA ASP A 72 -6.11 5.15 -15.09
C ASP A 72 -4.78 4.92 -14.37
N ILE A 73 -4.79 5.03 -13.03
CA ILE A 73 -3.57 4.81 -12.24
C ILE A 73 -3.15 3.34 -12.27
N ALA A 74 -4.11 2.41 -12.27
CA ALA A 74 -3.80 0.99 -12.40
C ALA A 74 -3.17 0.70 -13.77
N ARG A 75 -3.68 1.30 -14.82
CA ARG A 75 -3.10 1.15 -16.18
C ARG A 75 -1.70 1.74 -16.25
N LEU A 76 -1.50 2.90 -15.66
CA LEU A 76 -0.19 3.57 -15.62
C LEU A 76 0.87 2.68 -14.99
N TYR A 77 0.53 1.99 -13.92
CA TYR A 77 1.43 1.09 -13.21
C TYR A 77 1.45 -0.34 -13.77
N GLY A 78 0.68 -0.62 -14.81
CA GLY A 78 0.62 -1.94 -15.41
C GLY A 78 -0.03 -3.00 -14.53
N VAL A 79 -0.94 -2.60 -13.65
CA VAL A 79 -1.62 -3.51 -12.72
C VAL A 79 -2.65 -4.32 -13.48
N ARG A 80 -2.48 -5.64 -13.50
CA ARG A 80 -3.39 -6.59 -14.16
C ARG A 80 -4.17 -7.44 -13.19
N GLU A 81 -3.68 -7.55 -11.96
CA GLU A 81 -4.31 -8.32 -10.89
C GLU A 81 -4.00 -7.65 -9.56
N ILE A 82 -4.78 -7.98 -8.53
CA ILE A 82 -4.59 -7.48 -7.18
C ILE A 82 -4.57 -8.66 -6.19
N PRO A 83 -3.84 -8.57 -5.06
CA PRO A 83 -3.05 -7.40 -4.64
C PRO A 83 -1.78 -7.22 -5.48
N THR A 84 -1.41 -5.98 -5.73
CA THR A 84 -0.12 -5.61 -6.33
C THR A 84 0.48 -4.49 -5.50
N LYS A 85 1.77 -4.62 -5.15
CA LYS A 85 2.48 -3.65 -4.32
C LYS A 85 3.75 -3.19 -5.01
N TYR A 86 4.01 -1.90 -4.93
CA TYR A 86 5.26 -1.29 -5.39
C TYR A 86 5.92 -0.59 -4.23
N LEU A 87 7.21 -0.83 -4.04
CA LEU A 87 8.03 -0.08 -3.10
C LEU A 87 8.76 1.01 -3.89
N ILE A 88 8.53 2.27 -3.51
CA ILE A 88 9.06 3.42 -4.24
C ILE A 88 10.06 4.15 -3.35
N THR A 89 11.24 4.45 -3.91
CA THR A 89 12.29 5.18 -3.22
C THR A 89 11.96 6.69 -3.16
N PRO A 90 12.65 7.46 -2.28
CA PRO A 90 12.41 8.90 -2.19
C PRO A 90 12.63 9.66 -3.50
N ASP A 91 13.50 9.17 -4.35
CA ASP A 91 13.79 9.78 -5.67
C ASP A 91 12.88 9.26 -6.80
N GLY A 92 11.84 8.48 -6.46
CA GLY A 92 10.78 8.12 -7.40
C GLY A 92 11.00 6.84 -8.18
N TYR A 93 11.98 6.02 -7.83
CA TYR A 93 12.22 4.75 -8.51
C TYR A 93 11.52 3.59 -7.81
N ILE A 94 11.11 2.59 -8.58
CA ILE A 94 10.54 1.36 -8.05
C ILE A 94 11.69 0.47 -7.58
N ALA A 95 11.77 0.27 -6.25
CA ALA A 95 12.80 -0.58 -5.63
C ALA A 95 12.36 -2.03 -5.51
N GLY A 96 11.07 -2.30 -5.55
CA GLY A 96 10.56 -3.68 -5.46
C GLY A 96 9.10 -3.79 -5.87
N VAL A 97 8.72 -4.98 -6.29
CA VAL A 97 7.35 -5.30 -6.72
C VAL A 97 6.93 -6.57 -5.98
N ASN A 98 5.76 -6.50 -5.37
CA ASN A 98 5.14 -7.65 -4.66
C ASN A 98 6.07 -8.30 -3.64
N MET A 99 6.85 -7.49 -2.93
CA MET A 99 7.74 -7.98 -1.87
C MET A 99 6.94 -8.56 -0.72
N SER A 100 7.48 -9.61 -0.09
CA SER A 100 6.89 -10.17 1.12
C SER A 100 6.95 -9.16 2.27
N TYR A 101 6.15 -9.38 3.30
CA TYR A 101 6.19 -8.56 4.51
C TYR A 101 7.60 -8.57 5.12
N GLU A 102 8.22 -9.75 5.21
CA GLU A 102 9.57 -9.89 5.76
C GLU A 102 10.60 -9.10 4.97
N ASP A 103 10.53 -9.16 3.63
CA ASP A 103 11.45 -8.44 2.77
C ASP A 103 11.25 -6.93 2.85
N LEU A 104 10.01 -6.47 2.91
CA LEU A 104 9.70 -5.05 3.12
C LEU A 104 10.23 -4.57 4.46
N ARG A 105 10.01 -5.33 5.50
CA ARG A 105 10.47 -5.01 6.84
C ARG A 105 12.00 -4.93 6.91
N LYS A 106 12.68 -5.90 6.29
CA LYS A 106 14.14 -5.92 6.20
C LYS A 106 14.68 -4.70 5.46
N PHE A 107 14.09 -4.38 4.32
CA PHE A 107 14.47 -3.22 3.51
C PHE A 107 14.37 -1.93 4.33
N LEU A 108 13.25 -1.75 5.03
CA LEU A 108 13.02 -0.54 5.83
C LEU A 108 13.95 -0.50 7.05
N ASN A 109 14.14 -1.62 7.74
CA ASN A 109 15.05 -1.68 8.90
C ASN A 109 16.49 -1.31 8.53
N GLU A 110 16.98 -1.79 7.39
CA GLU A 110 18.33 -1.50 6.93
C GLU A 110 18.55 -0.02 6.63
N ARG A 111 17.47 0.73 6.40
CA ARG A 111 17.52 2.16 6.06
C ARG A 111 17.12 3.09 7.18
N LEU A 112 16.82 2.57 8.36
CA LEU A 112 16.53 3.42 9.51
C LEU A 112 17.73 4.28 9.85
N ALA A 113 17.49 5.56 10.22
CA ALA A 113 18.53 6.51 10.55
C ALA A 113 19.23 6.18 11.88
N SER A 114 18.53 5.47 12.76
CA SER A 114 19.10 5.09 14.05
C SER A 114 18.41 3.87 14.63
#